data_a3c40d50f42b89ab65ea87ba307d590c
#
_entry.id   a3c40d50f42b89ab65ea87ba307d590c
#
_cell.length_a   1.000
_cell.length_b   1.000
_cell.length_c   1.000
_cell.angle_alpha   90.00
_cell.angle_beta   90.00
_cell.angle_gamma   90.00
#
_symmetry.space_group_name_H-M   'P 1'
#
loop_
_entity.id
_entity.type
_entity.pdbx_description
1 polymer ?
#
loop_
_entity_poly.entity_id
_entity_poly.type
_entity_poly.pdbx_seq_one_letter_code
_entity_poly.pdbx_strand_id
1 'polypeptide(L)'
;MAHCNTLFHSMLNFIPRHQFAALENQHSTGRKFRNFSRWNQFTHLMFMQLTGRASLRDGIQSMNSRARDLYHLGAKPVARATFADANNMRPASFYQALFEKMYQRCRIVSPKHKFKFKNKLYSLDASVIDLSLGAFPWACFRRTKSAVKIHTLLDHSGFLPAFVSITDGKIHESKVAKSIRLAKGSIVVEDRAYTDYKWFCQLQENGIFFVTRQKTNAVYRVTERRQVNKNQGLCSDQTIVLTGSKGHLCPHPLRRIGYRDPETKKHYVFLTNNFTLSAKTIADIYKERWQIEIFFRWIKQNLKIKAFVGNSRNAVMTQIYVALIAYLLLCMFKYLSKISVGLQNLIRVIQLNLFRRCTLEELFEPPPHKKLNNNIYRQLEITFN
;
A
#
# COMPACT_ATOMS: atom_id res chain seq x y z
N MET A 1 -24.59 30.30 -1.03
CA MET A 1 -24.15 28.90 -0.74
C MET A 1 -22.79 28.70 -1.40
N ALA A 2 -21.76 28.38 -0.63
CA ALA A 2 -20.45 28.08 -1.20
C ALA A 2 -20.59 26.86 -2.13
N HIS A 3 -20.01 26.94 -3.33
CA HIS A 3 -20.02 25.86 -4.31
C HIS A 3 -19.14 24.71 -3.75
N CYS A 4 -19.75 23.74 -3.10
CA CYS A 4 -19.04 22.57 -2.61
C CYS A 4 -18.92 21.53 -3.73
N ASN A 5 -17.72 21.09 -3.99
CA ASN A 5 -17.43 20.04 -4.96
C ASN A 5 -17.85 18.67 -4.41
N THR A 6 -18.06 17.67 -5.27
CA THR A 6 -18.27 16.30 -4.81
C THR A 6 -17.01 15.77 -4.11
N LEU A 7 -17.17 14.84 -3.17
CA LEU A 7 -16.04 14.18 -2.50
C LEU A 7 -15.09 13.55 -3.52
N PHE A 8 -15.62 12.96 -4.58
CA PHE A 8 -14.80 12.37 -5.64
C PHE A 8 -13.93 13.42 -6.34
N HIS A 9 -14.52 14.59 -6.67
CA HIS A 9 -13.76 15.70 -7.25
C HIS A 9 -12.66 16.16 -6.29
N SER A 10 -12.98 16.33 -5.00
CA SER A 10 -12.02 16.74 -3.98
C SER A 10 -10.85 15.74 -3.85
N MET A 11 -11.12 14.43 -3.91
CA MET A 11 -10.07 13.41 -3.93
C MET A 11 -9.20 13.47 -5.19
N LEU A 12 -9.81 13.63 -6.37
CA LEU A 12 -9.07 13.70 -7.64
C LEU A 12 -8.20 14.96 -7.74
N ASN A 13 -8.55 16.06 -7.06
CA ASN A 13 -7.77 17.29 -7.01
C ASN A 13 -6.41 17.16 -6.30
N PHE A 14 -6.20 16.09 -5.52
CA PHE A 14 -4.86 15.77 -5.00
C PHE A 14 -3.87 15.36 -6.10
N ILE A 15 -4.37 15.05 -7.30
CA ILE A 15 -3.54 14.72 -8.46
C ILE A 15 -3.43 15.96 -9.35
N PRO A 16 -2.28 16.65 -9.39
CA PRO A 16 -2.10 17.82 -10.24
C PRO A 16 -2.26 17.47 -11.72
N ARG A 17 -3.21 18.10 -12.41
CA ARG A 17 -3.54 17.83 -13.81
C ARG A 17 -2.35 18.01 -14.75
N HIS A 18 -1.51 19.03 -14.51
CA HIS A 18 -0.32 19.27 -15.31
C HIS A 18 0.72 18.14 -15.17
N GLN A 19 0.91 17.58 -13.95
CA GLN A 19 1.82 16.45 -13.75
C GLN A 19 1.27 15.15 -14.37
N PHE A 20 -0.06 14.95 -14.29
CA PHE A 20 -0.72 13.86 -14.98
C PHE A 20 -0.52 13.93 -16.49
N ALA A 21 -0.72 15.11 -17.10
CA ALA A 21 -0.53 15.33 -18.52
C ALA A 21 0.95 15.15 -18.95
N ALA A 22 1.90 15.63 -18.15
CA ALA A 22 3.32 15.42 -18.40
C ALA A 22 3.70 13.94 -18.42
N LEU A 23 3.19 13.15 -17.46
CA LEU A 23 3.37 11.69 -17.45
C LEU A 23 2.68 11.01 -18.65
N GLU A 24 1.49 11.49 -19.04
CA GLU A 24 0.80 10.96 -20.22
C GLU A 24 1.64 11.12 -21.50
N ASN A 25 2.29 12.26 -21.67
CA ASN A 25 3.19 12.50 -22.81
C ASN A 25 4.41 11.57 -22.78
N GLN A 26 5.02 11.36 -21.60
CA GLN A 26 6.17 10.47 -21.43
C GLN A 26 5.85 8.98 -21.70
N HIS A 27 4.62 8.56 -21.41
CA HIS A 27 4.16 7.18 -21.54
C HIS A 27 3.17 7.00 -22.70
N SER A 28 3.11 7.94 -23.64
CA SER A 28 2.24 7.82 -24.81
C SER A 28 2.87 6.86 -25.83
N THR A 29 2.33 5.65 -25.92
CA THR A 29 2.71 4.66 -26.92
C THR A 29 1.48 4.10 -27.60
N GLY A 30 1.59 3.74 -28.87
CA GLY A 30 0.55 3.10 -29.62
C GLY A 30 -0.58 4.01 -30.09
N ARG A 31 -1.75 3.42 -30.35
CA ARG A 31 -2.93 4.10 -30.94
C ARG A 31 -3.48 5.19 -30.02
N LYS A 32 -3.64 6.40 -30.52
CA LYS A 32 -4.34 7.48 -29.80
C LYS A 32 -5.85 7.28 -29.87
N PHE A 33 -6.50 7.29 -28.72
CA PHE A 33 -7.96 7.26 -28.63
C PHE A 33 -8.48 8.70 -28.70
N ARG A 34 -9.12 9.09 -29.79
CA ARG A 34 -9.58 10.48 -30.06
C ARG A 34 -10.54 11.01 -28.99
N ASN A 35 -11.52 10.18 -28.58
CA ASN A 35 -12.62 10.60 -27.70
C ASN A 35 -12.52 10.04 -26.27
N PHE A 36 -11.43 9.31 -25.94
CA PHE A 36 -11.26 8.70 -24.64
C PHE A 36 -9.89 9.02 -24.06
N SER A 37 -9.79 10.13 -23.29
CA SER A 37 -8.55 10.57 -22.67
C SER A 37 -8.07 9.57 -21.59
N ARG A 38 -6.79 9.62 -21.26
CA ARG A 38 -6.23 8.80 -20.17
C ARG A 38 -6.80 9.24 -18.82
N TRP A 39 -7.09 10.52 -18.64
CA TRP A 39 -7.78 11.01 -17.45
C TRP A 39 -9.18 10.41 -17.32
N ASN A 40 -9.93 10.31 -18.40
CA ASN A 40 -11.25 9.68 -18.42
C ASN A 40 -11.13 8.20 -17.98
N GLN A 41 -10.17 7.44 -18.54
CA GLN A 41 -9.88 6.06 -18.13
C GLN A 41 -9.53 5.99 -16.62
N PHE A 42 -8.64 6.85 -16.16
CA PHE A 42 -8.22 6.89 -14.74
C PHE A 42 -9.40 7.17 -13.81
N THR A 43 -10.25 8.15 -14.14
CA THR A 43 -11.43 8.52 -13.34
C THR A 43 -12.39 7.34 -13.21
N HIS A 44 -12.65 6.61 -14.29
CA HIS A 44 -13.49 5.40 -14.25
C HIS A 44 -12.86 4.29 -13.42
N LEU A 45 -11.56 4.01 -13.60
CA LEU A 45 -10.85 3.01 -12.80
C LEU A 45 -10.86 3.38 -11.32
N MET A 46 -10.63 4.64 -10.98
CA MET A 46 -10.65 5.13 -9.61
C MET A 46 -12.04 4.99 -8.97
N PHE A 47 -13.10 5.31 -9.72
CA PHE A 47 -14.47 5.06 -9.29
C PHE A 47 -14.72 3.58 -8.99
N MET A 48 -14.38 2.69 -9.93
CA MET A 48 -14.55 1.25 -9.74
C MET A 48 -13.79 0.76 -8.52
N GLN A 49 -12.58 1.28 -8.31
CA GLN A 49 -11.71 0.91 -7.21
C GLN A 49 -12.27 1.37 -5.87
N LEU A 50 -12.71 2.61 -5.77
CA LEU A 50 -13.27 3.19 -4.53
C LEU A 50 -14.63 2.58 -4.19
N THR A 51 -15.48 2.29 -5.19
CA THR A 51 -16.82 1.71 -4.96
C THR A 51 -16.83 0.18 -4.92
N GLY A 52 -15.66 -0.45 -5.09
CA GLY A 52 -15.53 -1.91 -5.00
C GLY A 52 -16.22 -2.68 -6.12
N ARG A 53 -16.36 -2.08 -7.34
CA ARG A 53 -16.95 -2.75 -8.51
C ARG A 53 -16.06 -3.87 -9.01
N ALA A 54 -16.61 -5.06 -9.12
CA ALA A 54 -15.89 -6.26 -9.55
C ALA A 54 -16.06 -6.56 -11.06
N SER A 55 -17.03 -5.93 -11.72
CA SER A 55 -17.35 -6.13 -13.14
C SER A 55 -17.14 -4.85 -13.93
N LEU A 56 -16.45 -4.97 -15.09
CA LEU A 56 -16.29 -3.87 -16.03
C LEU A 56 -17.64 -3.32 -16.52
N ARG A 57 -18.60 -4.21 -16.80
CA ARG A 57 -19.95 -3.82 -17.26
C ARG A 57 -20.65 -2.97 -16.23
N ASP A 58 -20.71 -3.44 -14.98
CA ASP A 58 -21.33 -2.71 -13.88
C ASP A 58 -20.63 -1.37 -13.60
N GLY A 59 -19.30 -1.34 -13.58
CA GLY A 59 -18.53 -0.13 -13.37
C GLY A 59 -18.79 0.94 -14.42
N ILE A 60 -18.79 0.56 -15.70
CA ILE A 60 -19.06 1.49 -16.81
C ILE A 60 -20.51 1.95 -16.79
N GLN A 61 -21.46 1.05 -16.60
CA GLN A 61 -22.90 1.41 -16.54
C GLN A 61 -23.17 2.37 -15.38
N SER A 62 -22.61 2.09 -14.20
CA SER A 62 -22.77 2.93 -13.01
C SER A 62 -22.16 4.32 -13.18
N MET A 63 -21.00 4.43 -13.89
CA MET A 63 -20.41 5.73 -14.18
C MET A 63 -21.20 6.49 -15.26
N ASN A 64 -21.61 5.81 -16.33
CA ASN A 64 -22.34 6.42 -17.43
C ASN A 64 -23.73 6.95 -17.00
N SER A 65 -24.40 6.30 -16.03
CA SER A 65 -25.67 6.79 -15.48
C SER A 65 -25.53 8.14 -14.75
N ARG A 66 -24.29 8.54 -14.42
CA ARG A 66 -23.94 9.81 -13.78
C ARG A 66 -23.33 10.82 -14.74
N ALA A 67 -23.74 10.85 -15.99
CA ALA A 67 -23.17 11.68 -17.04
C ALA A 67 -23.04 13.16 -16.66
N ARG A 68 -24.00 13.71 -15.90
CA ARG A 68 -23.97 15.09 -15.39
C ARG A 68 -22.82 15.35 -14.43
N ASP A 69 -22.53 14.38 -13.53
CA ASP A 69 -21.43 14.50 -12.56
C ASP A 69 -20.07 14.35 -13.22
N LEU A 70 -19.96 13.57 -14.33
CA LEU A 70 -18.72 13.32 -15.04
C LEU A 70 -18.09 14.59 -15.60
N TYR A 71 -18.88 15.56 -16.04
CA TYR A 71 -18.39 16.83 -16.55
C TYR A 71 -17.49 17.55 -15.55
N HIS A 72 -17.91 17.64 -14.29
CA HIS A 72 -17.14 18.26 -13.22
C HIS A 72 -15.86 17.48 -12.86
N LEU A 73 -15.80 16.20 -13.17
CA LEU A 73 -14.61 15.36 -12.99
C LEU A 73 -13.65 15.44 -14.19
N GLY A 74 -14.02 16.15 -15.26
CA GLY A 74 -13.28 16.18 -16.53
C GLY A 74 -13.32 14.82 -17.25
N ALA A 75 -14.40 14.07 -17.07
CA ALA A 75 -14.64 12.75 -17.67
C ALA A 75 -15.90 12.76 -18.54
N LYS A 76 -16.09 11.73 -19.34
CA LYS A 76 -17.23 11.55 -20.25
C LYS A 76 -17.69 10.08 -20.20
N PRO A 77 -18.97 9.80 -20.52
CA PRO A 77 -19.42 8.42 -20.73
C PRO A 77 -18.55 7.69 -21.77
N VAL A 78 -18.42 6.39 -21.60
CA VAL A 78 -17.59 5.56 -22.47
C VAL A 78 -18.27 4.22 -22.78
N ALA A 79 -18.08 3.71 -23.99
CA ALA A 79 -18.49 2.35 -24.34
C ALA A 79 -17.56 1.32 -23.69
N ARG A 80 -18.11 0.19 -23.25
CA ARG A 80 -17.35 -0.90 -22.62
C ARG A 80 -16.19 -1.40 -23.47
N ALA A 81 -16.41 -1.57 -24.79
CA ALA A 81 -15.37 -2.01 -25.71
C ALA A 81 -14.18 -1.02 -25.75
N THR A 82 -14.47 0.27 -25.93
CA THR A 82 -13.45 1.33 -25.95
C THR A 82 -12.62 1.34 -24.66
N PHE A 83 -13.28 1.13 -23.51
CA PHE A 83 -12.60 1.08 -22.21
C PHE A 83 -11.71 -0.17 -22.10
N ALA A 84 -12.22 -1.35 -22.51
CA ALA A 84 -11.48 -2.60 -22.50
C ALA A 84 -10.22 -2.52 -23.40
N ASP A 85 -10.37 -1.97 -24.60
CA ASP A 85 -9.25 -1.77 -25.54
C ASP A 85 -8.20 -0.82 -24.93
N ALA A 86 -8.62 0.29 -24.35
CA ALA A 86 -7.71 1.21 -23.68
C ALA A 86 -6.95 0.54 -22.52
N ASN A 87 -7.63 -0.30 -21.72
CA ASN A 87 -6.99 -1.06 -20.64
C ASN A 87 -5.96 -2.07 -21.13
N ASN A 88 -6.19 -2.66 -22.31
CA ASN A 88 -5.27 -3.62 -22.91
C ASN A 88 -4.06 -2.92 -23.55
N MET A 89 -4.26 -1.77 -24.20
CA MET A 89 -3.25 -1.14 -25.06
C MET A 89 -2.41 -0.08 -24.36
N ARG A 90 -3.00 0.72 -23.45
CA ARG A 90 -2.29 1.82 -22.77
C ARG A 90 -1.34 1.27 -21.70
N PRO A 91 -0.05 1.61 -21.74
CA PRO A 91 0.94 0.98 -20.86
C PRO A 91 0.68 1.26 -19.38
N ALA A 92 0.75 0.21 -18.57
CA ALA A 92 0.61 0.28 -17.11
C ALA A 92 1.76 1.07 -16.44
N SER A 93 2.90 1.24 -17.12
CA SER A 93 4.03 2.04 -16.64
C SER A 93 3.65 3.49 -16.34
N PHE A 94 2.65 4.03 -17.02
CA PHE A 94 2.06 5.31 -16.68
C PHE A 94 1.52 5.34 -15.25
N TYR A 95 0.73 4.33 -14.87
CA TYR A 95 0.13 4.24 -13.54
C TYR A 95 1.17 3.94 -12.47
N GLN A 96 2.24 3.21 -12.81
CA GLN A 96 3.40 3.05 -11.95
C GLN A 96 4.06 4.41 -11.67
N ALA A 97 4.37 5.20 -12.70
CA ALA A 97 4.96 6.53 -12.54
C ALA A 97 4.04 7.50 -11.78
N LEU A 98 2.73 7.44 -12.02
CA LEU A 98 1.74 8.21 -11.25
C LEU A 98 1.73 7.80 -9.78
N PHE A 99 1.77 6.50 -9.48
CA PHE A 99 1.87 5.99 -8.12
C PHE A 99 3.12 6.54 -7.38
N GLU A 100 4.28 6.52 -8.04
CA GLU A 100 5.53 7.05 -7.47
C GLU A 100 5.41 8.55 -7.16
N LYS A 101 4.83 9.34 -8.05
CA LYS A 101 4.54 10.77 -7.81
C LYS A 101 3.60 10.97 -6.63
N MET A 102 2.53 10.18 -6.55
CA MET A 102 1.56 10.27 -5.47
C MET A 102 2.15 9.84 -4.13
N TYR A 103 3.02 8.82 -4.09
CA TYR A 103 3.77 8.47 -2.89
C TYR A 103 4.61 9.65 -2.39
N GLN A 104 5.38 10.31 -3.28
CA GLN A 104 6.19 11.47 -2.87
C GLN A 104 5.34 12.59 -2.27
N ARG A 105 4.16 12.86 -2.82
CA ARG A 105 3.23 13.86 -2.28
C ARG A 105 2.64 13.44 -0.94
N CYS A 106 2.18 12.20 -0.82
CA CYS A 106 1.58 11.67 0.39
C CYS A 106 2.58 11.66 1.56
N ARG A 107 3.86 11.35 1.26
CA ARG A 107 4.94 11.34 2.24
C ARG A 107 5.15 12.68 2.96
N ILE A 108 4.88 13.80 2.27
CA ILE A 108 5.06 15.15 2.85
C ILE A 108 4.08 15.38 4.01
N VAL A 109 2.85 14.90 3.87
CA VAL A 109 1.78 15.11 4.86
C VAL A 109 1.60 13.94 5.83
N SER A 110 2.36 12.86 5.65
CA SER A 110 2.24 11.66 6.48
C SER A 110 2.86 11.86 7.86
N PRO A 111 2.28 11.26 8.91
CA PRO A 111 2.86 11.26 10.24
C PRO A 111 4.18 10.50 10.28
N LYS A 112 5.08 10.87 11.17
CA LYS A 112 6.33 10.12 11.41
C LYS A 112 6.00 8.77 12.06
N HIS A 113 6.93 7.81 11.94
CA HIS A 113 6.84 6.55 12.68
C HIS A 113 6.97 6.77 14.20
N LYS A 114 6.47 5.84 14.99
CA LYS A 114 6.37 5.96 16.46
C LYS A 114 7.68 5.89 17.24
N PHE A 115 8.78 5.47 16.59
CA PHE A 115 10.07 5.32 17.24
C PHE A 115 10.77 6.68 17.44
N LYS A 116 11.60 6.77 18.49
CA LYS A 116 12.34 8.00 18.84
C LYS A 116 13.53 8.28 17.90
N PHE A 117 14.06 7.27 17.19
CA PHE A 117 15.14 7.50 16.23
C PHE A 117 14.64 8.18 14.95
N LYS A 118 15.55 8.87 14.25
CA LYS A 118 15.22 9.68 13.04
C LYS A 118 15.36 8.91 11.72
N ASN A 119 15.95 7.72 11.75
CA ASN A 119 16.17 6.91 10.57
C ASN A 119 14.84 6.57 9.87
N LYS A 120 14.83 6.56 8.55
CA LYS A 120 13.68 6.01 7.81
C LYS A 120 13.57 4.51 8.08
N LEU A 121 12.36 4.07 8.39
CA LEU A 121 12.05 2.68 8.71
C LEU A 121 11.11 2.10 7.64
N TYR A 122 11.52 0.98 7.07
CA TYR A 122 10.76 0.28 6.03
C TYR A 122 10.56 -1.18 6.40
N SER A 123 9.39 -1.74 6.07
CA SER A 123 9.18 -3.19 6.02
C SER A 123 9.16 -3.66 4.58
N LEU A 124 9.89 -4.74 4.30
CA LEU A 124 9.91 -5.40 2.98
C LEU A 124 9.21 -6.75 3.09
N ASP A 125 8.21 -6.95 2.24
CA ASP A 125 7.51 -8.23 2.14
C ASP A 125 6.85 -8.38 0.77
N ALA A 126 6.35 -9.59 0.46
CA ALA A 126 5.63 -9.89 -0.76
C ALA A 126 4.30 -10.56 -0.45
N SER A 127 3.30 -10.26 -1.26
CA SER A 127 2.01 -10.90 -1.17
C SER A 127 1.58 -11.47 -2.51
N VAL A 128 1.08 -12.69 -2.48
CA VAL A 128 0.56 -13.39 -3.67
C VAL A 128 -0.93 -13.04 -3.84
N ILE A 129 -1.31 -12.79 -5.10
CA ILE A 129 -2.69 -12.67 -5.54
C ILE A 129 -2.95 -13.86 -6.47
N ASP A 130 -3.80 -14.76 -6.03
CA ASP A 130 -4.21 -15.92 -6.83
C ASP A 130 -5.12 -15.45 -7.97
N LEU A 131 -4.88 -16.01 -9.16
CA LEU A 131 -5.62 -15.76 -10.38
C LEU A 131 -6.16 -17.06 -10.94
N SER A 132 -7.29 -17.01 -11.65
CA SER A 132 -7.81 -18.16 -12.38
C SER A 132 -6.90 -18.49 -13.59
N LEU A 133 -6.44 -19.72 -13.70
CA LEU A 133 -5.56 -20.14 -14.79
C LEU A 133 -6.21 -19.93 -16.16
N GLY A 134 -7.51 -20.25 -16.30
CA GLY A 134 -8.23 -20.09 -17.58
C GLY A 134 -8.40 -18.63 -18.00
N ALA A 135 -8.53 -17.70 -17.04
CA ALA A 135 -8.68 -16.27 -17.34
C ALA A 135 -7.34 -15.54 -17.48
N PHE A 136 -6.26 -16.03 -16.85
CA PHE A 136 -4.95 -15.37 -16.78
C PHE A 136 -3.79 -16.34 -17.10
N PRO A 137 -3.74 -16.94 -18.30
CA PRO A 137 -2.75 -17.96 -18.64
C PRO A 137 -1.31 -17.41 -18.64
N TRP A 138 -1.12 -16.13 -18.86
CA TRP A 138 0.18 -15.44 -18.82
C TRP A 138 0.82 -15.43 -17.43
N ALA A 139 0.02 -15.55 -16.35
CA ALA A 139 0.49 -15.51 -14.95
C ALA A 139 0.70 -16.92 -14.36
N CYS A 140 0.99 -17.92 -15.18
CA CYS A 140 1.16 -19.31 -14.74
C CYS A 140 2.23 -19.42 -13.63
N PHE A 141 1.78 -19.80 -12.43
CA PHE A 141 2.63 -19.95 -11.23
C PHE A 141 2.97 -21.41 -10.96
N ARG A 142 1.96 -22.28 -11.02
CA ARG A 142 2.07 -23.74 -10.90
C ARG A 142 1.23 -24.39 -11.99
N ARG A 143 1.35 -25.73 -12.15
CA ARG A 143 0.57 -26.48 -13.15
C ARG A 143 -0.94 -26.17 -13.13
N THR A 144 -1.49 -25.89 -11.95
CA THR A 144 -2.93 -25.70 -11.72
C THR A 144 -3.31 -24.29 -11.25
N LYS A 145 -2.35 -23.33 -11.15
CA LYS A 145 -2.61 -22.00 -10.58
C LYS A 145 -1.85 -20.93 -11.32
N SER A 146 -2.54 -19.82 -11.55
CA SER A 146 -1.93 -18.54 -11.92
C SER A 146 -1.86 -17.62 -10.72
N ALA A 147 -0.83 -16.80 -10.64
CA ALA A 147 -0.67 -15.82 -9.58
C ALA A 147 0.27 -14.68 -9.99
N VAL A 148 0.00 -13.50 -9.46
CA VAL A 148 0.98 -12.40 -9.44
C VAL A 148 1.45 -12.18 -8.02
N LYS A 149 2.71 -11.77 -7.87
CA LYS A 149 3.33 -11.45 -6.61
C LYS A 149 3.59 -9.94 -6.55
N ILE A 150 3.09 -9.32 -5.49
CA ILE A 150 3.32 -7.89 -5.22
C ILE A 150 4.38 -7.78 -4.14
N HIS A 151 5.56 -7.31 -4.50
CA HIS A 151 6.63 -6.98 -3.57
C HIS A 151 6.48 -5.52 -3.17
N THR A 152 6.46 -5.25 -1.88
CA THR A 152 6.22 -3.91 -1.35
C THR A 152 7.26 -3.55 -0.31
N LEU A 153 7.79 -2.35 -0.43
CA LEU A 153 8.52 -1.66 0.62
C LEU A 153 7.56 -0.68 1.29
N LEU A 154 7.17 -0.95 2.53
CA LEU A 154 6.23 -0.12 3.29
C LEU A 154 6.98 0.86 4.18
N ASP A 155 6.83 2.16 3.96
CA ASP A 155 7.36 3.22 4.85
C ASP A 155 6.49 3.28 6.11
N HIS A 156 7.10 3.12 7.27
CA HIS A 156 6.41 3.21 8.56
C HIS A 156 5.94 4.63 8.91
N SER A 157 6.40 5.65 8.19
CA SER A 157 5.82 6.99 8.25
C SER A 157 4.48 6.99 7.51
N GLY A 158 3.39 6.87 8.25
CA GLY A 158 2.04 6.78 7.70
C GLY A 158 1.70 5.44 7.02
N PHE A 159 2.53 4.42 7.10
CA PHE A 159 2.33 3.10 6.49
C PHE A 159 2.06 3.16 4.98
N LEU A 160 2.90 3.93 4.27
CA LEU A 160 2.75 4.17 2.84
C LEU A 160 3.58 3.17 2.02
N PRO A 161 3.04 2.60 0.92
CA PRO A 161 3.83 1.78 0.00
C PRO A 161 4.83 2.66 -0.76
N ALA A 162 6.11 2.60 -0.37
CA ALA A 162 7.18 3.43 -0.93
C ALA A 162 7.71 2.90 -2.26
N PHE A 163 7.68 1.59 -2.41
CA PHE A 163 8.08 0.89 -3.63
C PHE A 163 7.17 -0.31 -3.83
N VAL A 164 6.76 -0.55 -5.07
CA VAL A 164 5.98 -1.72 -5.45
C VAL A 164 6.52 -2.29 -6.75
N SER A 165 6.81 -3.58 -6.74
CA SER A 165 7.14 -4.36 -7.94
C SER A 165 6.17 -5.52 -8.08
N ILE A 166 5.56 -5.64 -9.24
CA ILE A 166 4.60 -6.70 -9.56
C ILE A 166 5.28 -7.69 -10.48
N THR A 167 5.38 -8.93 -10.04
CA THR A 167 6.08 -9.99 -10.77
C THR A 167 5.19 -11.22 -10.94
N ASP A 168 5.60 -12.10 -11.83
CA ASP A 168 5.02 -13.43 -11.90
C ASP A 168 5.30 -14.17 -10.58
N GLY A 169 4.39 -15.04 -10.15
CA GLY A 169 4.48 -15.72 -8.84
C GLY A 169 5.77 -16.51 -8.61
N LYS A 170 6.49 -16.87 -9.68
CA LYS A 170 7.74 -17.67 -9.64
C LYS A 170 8.98 -16.89 -9.19
N ILE A 171 8.96 -15.55 -9.27
CA ILE A 171 10.16 -14.75 -8.96
C ILE A 171 10.40 -14.76 -7.45
N HIS A 172 11.65 -15.12 -7.09
CA HIS A 172 12.08 -15.17 -5.69
C HIS A 172 12.24 -13.75 -5.12
N GLU A 173 11.84 -13.58 -3.86
CA GLU A 173 11.83 -12.29 -3.15
C GLU A 173 13.20 -11.60 -3.16
N SER A 174 14.29 -12.34 -2.97
CA SER A 174 15.65 -11.78 -2.90
C SER A 174 16.11 -11.12 -4.20
N LYS A 175 15.57 -11.51 -5.37
CA LYS A 175 15.89 -10.86 -6.65
C LYS A 175 15.33 -9.44 -6.70
N VAL A 176 14.12 -9.25 -6.22
CA VAL A 176 13.47 -7.92 -6.19
C VAL A 176 14.10 -7.05 -5.11
N ALA A 177 14.43 -7.62 -3.96
CA ALA A 177 15.10 -6.89 -2.86
C ALA A 177 16.37 -6.16 -3.34
N LYS A 178 17.19 -6.83 -4.18
CA LYS A 178 18.42 -6.24 -4.74
C LYS A 178 18.22 -5.07 -5.70
N SER A 179 17.00 -4.89 -6.23
CA SER A 179 16.67 -3.74 -7.10
C SER A 179 16.21 -2.51 -6.32
N ILE A 180 15.94 -2.65 -5.01
CA ILE A 180 15.43 -1.56 -4.17
C ILE A 180 16.58 -0.62 -3.82
N ARG A 181 16.40 0.67 -4.10
CA ARG A 181 17.35 1.72 -3.71
C ARG A 181 16.83 2.40 -2.44
N LEU A 182 17.63 2.34 -1.39
CA LEU A 182 17.35 2.96 -0.10
C LEU A 182 18.37 4.08 0.17
N ALA A 183 17.94 5.13 0.85
CA ALA A 183 18.85 6.18 1.28
C ALA A 183 19.75 5.66 2.42
N LYS A 184 21.02 6.13 2.45
CA LYS A 184 21.95 5.88 3.55
C LYS A 184 21.32 6.18 4.90
N GLY A 185 21.55 5.34 5.89
CA GLY A 185 20.99 5.45 7.23
C GLY A 185 19.56 4.89 7.37
N SER A 186 18.90 4.44 6.29
CA SER A 186 17.61 3.75 6.38
C SER A 186 17.72 2.42 7.10
N ILE A 187 16.62 1.99 7.72
CA ILE A 187 16.48 0.67 8.33
C ILE A 187 15.43 -0.11 7.52
N VAL A 188 15.78 -1.28 7.02
CA VAL A 188 14.85 -2.21 6.37
C VAL A 188 14.60 -3.42 7.24
N VAL A 189 13.33 -3.74 7.46
CA VAL A 189 12.90 -4.93 8.21
C VAL A 189 12.30 -5.94 7.25
N GLU A 190 12.74 -7.18 7.33
CA GLU A 190 12.34 -8.22 6.39
C GLU A 190 12.12 -9.57 7.06
N ASP A 191 11.35 -10.44 6.41
CA ASP A 191 11.25 -11.82 6.88
C ASP A 191 12.51 -12.62 6.50
N ARG A 192 12.74 -13.73 7.21
CA ARG A 192 13.84 -14.68 6.97
C ARG A 192 13.88 -15.24 5.54
N ALA A 193 12.77 -15.17 4.79
CA ALA A 193 12.73 -15.56 3.38
C ALA A 193 13.65 -14.69 2.49
N TYR A 194 13.90 -13.46 2.90
CA TYR A 194 14.79 -12.51 2.21
C TYR A 194 16.27 -12.69 2.57
N THR A 195 16.63 -13.60 3.48
CA THR A 195 18.01 -13.81 3.92
C THR A 195 18.90 -14.18 2.73
N ASP A 196 19.74 -13.22 2.32
CA ASP A 196 20.77 -13.35 1.29
C ASP A 196 22.01 -12.59 1.79
N TYR A 197 23.09 -13.32 2.12
CA TYR A 197 24.28 -12.73 2.74
C TYR A 197 24.99 -11.75 1.81
N LYS A 198 24.97 -11.96 0.49
CA LYS A 198 25.51 -10.99 -0.47
C LYS A 198 24.73 -9.67 -0.43
N TRP A 199 23.41 -9.74 -0.29
CA TRP A 199 22.59 -8.54 -0.15
C TRP A 199 22.83 -7.84 1.20
N PHE A 200 23.01 -8.57 2.29
CA PHE A 200 23.37 -7.98 3.58
C PHE A 200 24.71 -7.23 3.52
N CYS A 201 25.69 -7.77 2.81
CA CYS A 201 26.95 -7.09 2.54
C CYS A 201 26.71 -5.77 1.78
N GLN A 202 25.94 -5.81 0.70
CA GLN A 202 25.59 -4.61 -0.08
C GLN A 202 24.86 -3.55 0.75
N LEU A 203 23.94 -3.95 1.64
CA LEU A 203 23.26 -3.03 2.56
C LEU A 203 24.27 -2.36 3.50
N GLN A 204 25.18 -3.14 4.09
CA GLN A 204 26.24 -2.65 4.96
C GLN A 204 27.13 -1.64 4.24
N GLU A 205 27.61 -1.96 3.05
CA GLU A 205 28.48 -1.11 2.23
C GLU A 205 27.81 0.21 1.84
N ASN A 206 26.49 0.17 1.60
CA ASN A 206 25.71 1.37 1.31
C ASN A 206 25.26 2.14 2.58
N GLY A 207 25.69 1.72 3.77
CA GLY A 207 25.33 2.34 5.03
C GLY A 207 23.83 2.23 5.36
N ILE A 208 23.18 1.14 4.93
CA ILE A 208 21.79 0.81 5.20
C ILE A 208 21.73 -0.25 6.29
N PHE A 209 20.87 -0.08 7.26
CA PHE A 209 20.66 -1.05 8.32
C PHE A 209 19.56 -2.03 7.93
N PHE A 210 19.70 -3.29 8.38
CA PHE A 210 18.64 -4.29 8.23
C PHE A 210 18.31 -4.93 9.58
N VAL A 211 17.09 -5.47 9.70
CA VAL A 211 16.66 -6.31 10.81
C VAL A 211 15.87 -7.48 10.24
N THR A 212 16.32 -8.70 10.53
CA THR A 212 15.65 -9.92 10.08
C THR A 212 15.65 -10.99 11.17
N ARG A 213 14.90 -12.08 10.96
CA ARG A 213 15.03 -13.28 11.79
C ARG A 213 16.15 -14.16 11.26
N GLN A 214 16.99 -14.62 12.16
CA GLN A 214 18.03 -15.58 11.84
C GLN A 214 17.42 -16.92 11.37
N LYS A 215 17.95 -17.48 10.29
CA LYS A 215 17.66 -18.86 9.89
C LYS A 215 18.24 -19.86 10.89
N THR A 216 17.54 -20.95 11.15
CA THR A 216 17.95 -21.98 12.13
C THR A 216 19.25 -22.68 11.74
N ASN A 217 19.53 -22.77 10.43
CA ASN A 217 20.73 -23.37 9.86
C ASN A 217 21.89 -22.39 9.65
N ALA A 218 21.84 -21.20 10.23
CA ALA A 218 22.94 -20.24 10.15
C ALA A 218 24.12 -20.71 10.99
N VAL A 219 25.31 -20.82 10.37
CA VAL A 219 26.57 -21.17 11.04
C VAL A 219 27.37 -19.90 11.29
N TYR A 220 27.76 -19.69 12.55
CA TYR A 220 28.46 -18.47 12.96
C TYR A 220 29.36 -18.72 14.17
N ARG A 221 30.31 -17.83 14.38
CA ARG A 221 31.16 -17.76 15.59
C ARG A 221 30.80 -16.49 16.36
N VAL A 222 30.62 -16.58 17.67
CA VAL A 222 30.43 -15.44 18.56
C VAL A 222 31.79 -14.83 18.86
N THR A 223 31.94 -13.53 18.65
CA THR A 223 33.16 -12.77 18.93
C THR A 223 33.04 -11.91 20.19
N GLU A 224 31.83 -11.50 20.53
CA GLU A 224 31.57 -10.65 21.69
C GLU A 224 30.18 -10.93 22.28
N ARG A 225 30.04 -10.79 23.59
CA ARG A 225 28.77 -10.92 24.32
C ARG A 225 28.54 -9.66 25.15
N ARG A 226 27.31 -9.11 25.09
CA ARG A 226 26.88 -7.96 25.87
C ARG A 226 25.92 -8.39 26.97
N GLN A 227 25.94 -7.68 28.07
CA GLN A 227 24.93 -7.85 29.12
C GLN A 227 23.56 -7.43 28.61
N VAL A 228 22.52 -8.14 29.00
CA VAL A 228 21.14 -7.91 28.61
C VAL A 228 20.22 -7.78 29.81
N ASN A 229 19.22 -6.92 29.69
CA ASN A 229 18.16 -6.83 30.69
C ASN A 229 17.09 -7.91 30.42
N LYS A 230 17.12 -8.97 31.23
CA LYS A 230 16.17 -10.09 31.11
C LYS A 230 14.70 -9.68 31.35
N ASN A 231 14.46 -8.63 32.15
CA ASN A 231 13.11 -8.14 32.44
C ASN A 231 12.44 -7.53 31.19
N GLN A 232 13.23 -7.17 30.17
CA GLN A 232 12.73 -6.69 28.88
C GLN A 232 12.52 -7.82 27.85
N GLY A 233 12.60 -9.08 28.28
CA GLY A 233 12.49 -10.24 27.40
C GLY A 233 13.77 -10.55 26.59
N LEU A 234 14.88 -9.84 26.85
CA LEU A 234 16.15 -10.08 26.16
C LEU A 234 16.86 -11.31 26.72
N CYS A 235 17.24 -12.25 25.85
CA CYS A 235 17.94 -13.48 26.22
C CYS A 235 19.44 -13.39 25.93
N SER A 236 19.85 -12.69 24.88
CA SER A 236 21.24 -12.53 24.48
C SER A 236 21.41 -11.31 23.55
N ASP A 237 22.61 -10.72 23.57
CA ASP A 237 23.08 -9.72 22.63
C ASP A 237 24.55 -10.01 22.31
N GLN A 238 24.83 -10.35 21.08
CA GLN A 238 26.12 -10.92 20.67
C GLN A 238 26.58 -10.29 19.35
N THR A 239 27.90 -10.07 19.24
CA THR A 239 28.53 -9.86 17.92
C THR A 239 28.92 -11.23 17.38
N ILE A 240 28.60 -11.48 16.12
CA ILE A 240 28.90 -12.74 15.44
C ILE A 240 29.56 -12.49 14.10
N VAL A 241 30.32 -13.46 13.63
CA VAL A 241 30.83 -13.56 12.26
C VAL A 241 30.29 -14.85 11.64
N LEU A 242 29.78 -14.75 10.43
CA LEU A 242 29.27 -15.90 9.68
C LEU A 242 30.43 -16.79 9.23
N THR A 243 30.38 -18.10 9.52
CA THR A 243 31.47 -19.06 9.25
C THR A 243 31.03 -20.22 8.35
N GLY A 244 29.75 -20.35 8.03
CA GLY A 244 29.26 -21.39 7.12
C GLY A 244 29.74 -21.20 5.69
N SER A 245 29.46 -22.15 4.80
CA SER A 245 29.92 -22.16 3.38
C SER A 245 29.62 -20.87 2.61
N LYS A 246 28.59 -20.14 2.98
CA LYS A 246 28.22 -18.82 2.40
C LYS A 246 28.61 -17.63 3.27
N GLY A 247 29.34 -17.85 4.39
CA GLY A 247 29.75 -16.78 5.31
C GLY A 247 30.67 -15.75 4.66
N HIS A 248 31.54 -16.18 3.73
CA HIS A 248 32.42 -15.31 2.96
C HIS A 248 31.68 -14.23 2.13
N LEU A 249 30.36 -14.43 1.85
CA LEU A 249 29.55 -13.45 1.13
C LEU A 249 29.17 -12.22 1.99
N CYS A 250 29.34 -12.31 3.33
CA CYS A 250 29.15 -11.19 4.25
C CYS A 250 30.22 -11.30 5.35
N PRO A 251 31.43 -10.82 5.11
CA PRO A 251 32.56 -10.93 6.07
C PRO A 251 32.41 -9.98 7.26
N HIS A 252 31.51 -9.03 7.16
CA HIS A 252 31.28 -8.03 8.20
C HIS A 252 30.68 -8.64 9.46
N PRO A 253 31.06 -8.15 10.66
CA PRO A 253 30.43 -8.58 11.90
C PRO A 253 28.94 -8.17 11.92
N LEU A 254 28.11 -9.08 12.41
CA LEU A 254 26.68 -8.87 12.58
C LEU A 254 26.32 -8.98 14.05
N ARG A 255 25.21 -8.34 14.43
CA ARG A 255 24.66 -8.39 15.77
C ARG A 255 23.51 -9.39 15.81
N ARG A 256 23.59 -10.33 16.77
CA ARG A 256 22.62 -11.39 17.01
C ARG A 256 21.92 -11.13 18.35
N ILE A 257 20.60 -11.00 18.34
CA ILE A 257 19.80 -10.66 19.52
C ILE A 257 18.79 -11.77 19.77
N GLY A 258 18.86 -12.43 20.91
CA GLY A 258 17.86 -13.38 21.40
C GLY A 258 16.78 -12.64 22.20
N TYR A 259 15.52 -12.86 21.88
CA TYR A 259 14.38 -12.22 22.51
C TYR A 259 13.25 -13.22 22.76
N ARG A 260 12.69 -13.19 23.95
CA ARG A 260 11.50 -13.94 24.31
C ARG A 260 10.34 -12.97 24.48
N ASP A 261 9.35 -13.09 23.64
CA ASP A 261 8.17 -12.24 23.67
C ASP A 261 7.38 -12.50 24.99
N PRO A 262 7.13 -11.48 25.82
CA PRO A 262 6.48 -11.67 27.12
C PRO A 262 5.00 -12.07 26.98
N GLU A 263 4.32 -11.71 25.90
CA GLU A 263 2.91 -12.01 25.64
C GLU A 263 2.75 -13.43 25.10
N THR A 264 3.45 -13.73 23.99
CA THR A 264 3.30 -14.99 23.26
C THR A 264 4.21 -16.10 23.76
N LYS A 265 5.17 -15.79 24.66
CA LYS A 265 6.22 -16.69 25.18
C LYS A 265 7.14 -17.27 24.08
N LYS A 266 6.97 -16.86 22.81
CA LYS A 266 7.78 -17.34 21.70
C LYS A 266 9.20 -16.77 21.76
N HIS A 267 10.17 -17.60 21.38
CA HIS A 267 11.56 -17.20 21.28
C HIS A 267 11.90 -16.78 19.83
N TYR A 268 12.53 -15.62 19.71
CA TYR A 268 12.99 -15.07 18.44
C TYR A 268 14.48 -14.80 18.50
N VAL A 269 15.15 -14.97 17.38
CA VAL A 269 16.54 -14.58 17.20
C VAL A 269 16.61 -13.62 16.03
N PHE A 270 17.05 -12.40 16.28
CA PHE A 270 17.20 -11.35 15.27
C PHE A 270 18.64 -11.21 14.85
N LEU A 271 18.83 -10.90 13.57
CA LEU A 271 20.11 -10.59 12.96
C LEU A 271 20.04 -9.18 12.37
N THR A 272 21.06 -8.37 12.66
CA THR A 272 21.15 -6.98 12.19
C THR A 272 22.61 -6.54 12.05
N ASN A 273 22.85 -5.51 11.26
CA ASN A 273 24.10 -4.77 11.21
C ASN A 273 24.05 -3.46 12.01
N ASN A 274 22.98 -3.23 12.78
CA ASN A 274 22.84 -2.04 13.61
C ASN A 274 23.34 -2.31 15.02
N PHE A 275 24.46 -1.64 15.38
CA PHE A 275 25.07 -1.73 16.72
C PHE A 275 24.74 -0.52 17.61
N THR A 276 24.07 0.51 17.08
CA THR A 276 23.79 1.76 17.82
C THR A 276 22.45 1.73 18.56
N LEU A 277 21.43 1.11 17.98
CA LEU A 277 20.13 1.00 18.65
C LEU A 277 20.16 -0.05 19.76
N SER A 278 19.34 0.14 20.81
CA SER A 278 19.24 -0.85 21.88
C SER A 278 18.70 -2.19 21.38
N ALA A 279 19.08 -3.31 22.01
CA ALA A 279 18.58 -4.64 21.65
C ALA A 279 17.05 -4.72 21.71
N LYS A 280 16.43 -4.04 22.70
CA LYS A 280 14.97 -3.96 22.81
C LYS A 280 14.36 -3.20 21.63
N THR A 281 14.96 -2.09 21.21
CA THR A 281 14.49 -1.34 20.02
C THR A 281 14.54 -2.19 18.78
N ILE A 282 15.59 -3.01 18.55
CA ILE A 282 15.67 -3.93 17.42
C ILE A 282 14.53 -4.95 17.45
N ALA A 283 14.22 -5.53 18.62
CA ALA A 283 13.10 -6.45 18.78
C ALA A 283 11.76 -5.77 18.47
N ASP A 284 11.55 -4.54 18.95
CA ASP A 284 10.33 -3.77 18.70
C ASP A 284 10.19 -3.38 17.22
N ILE A 285 11.28 -3.02 16.56
CA ILE A 285 11.33 -2.78 15.11
C ILE A 285 10.86 -4.04 14.36
N TYR A 286 11.37 -5.22 14.73
CA TYR A 286 10.93 -6.44 14.07
C TYR A 286 9.44 -6.76 14.32
N LYS A 287 8.91 -6.48 15.51
CA LYS A 287 7.47 -6.62 15.82
C LYS A 287 6.63 -5.75 14.88
N GLU A 288 7.09 -4.56 14.55
CA GLU A 288 6.40 -3.66 13.61
C GLU A 288 6.40 -4.14 12.15
N ARG A 289 7.21 -5.11 11.76
CA ARG A 289 7.14 -5.72 10.43
C ARG A 289 5.72 -6.19 10.09
N TRP A 290 4.95 -6.60 11.10
CA TRP A 290 3.57 -7.04 10.93
C TRP A 290 2.65 -6.00 10.24
N GLN A 291 2.99 -4.73 10.28
CA GLN A 291 2.21 -3.67 9.63
C GLN A 291 2.09 -3.86 8.11
N ILE A 292 3.09 -4.47 7.47
CA ILE A 292 3.00 -4.76 6.03
C ILE A 292 1.97 -5.87 5.73
N GLU A 293 1.78 -6.82 6.63
CA GLU A 293 0.75 -7.86 6.50
C GLU A 293 -0.65 -7.26 6.69
N ILE A 294 -0.80 -6.31 7.62
CA ILE A 294 -2.03 -5.53 7.81
C ILE A 294 -2.32 -4.71 6.54
N PHE A 295 -1.32 -4.04 5.97
CA PHE A 295 -1.45 -3.32 4.71
C PHE A 295 -1.93 -4.23 3.58
N PHE A 296 -1.29 -5.39 3.35
CA PHE A 296 -1.72 -6.34 2.33
C PHE A 296 -3.14 -6.85 2.54
N ARG A 297 -3.50 -7.16 3.78
CA ARG A 297 -4.87 -7.56 4.12
C ARG A 297 -5.86 -6.46 3.77
N TRP A 298 -5.53 -5.22 4.14
CA TRP A 298 -6.39 -4.07 3.92
C TRP A 298 -6.64 -3.81 2.42
N ILE A 299 -5.59 -3.76 1.59
CA ILE A 299 -5.74 -3.52 0.14
C ILE A 299 -6.50 -4.66 -0.56
N LYS A 300 -6.26 -5.92 -0.14
CA LYS A 300 -6.98 -7.08 -0.70
C LYS A 300 -8.48 -7.07 -0.35
N GLN A 301 -8.84 -6.61 0.82
CA GLN A 301 -10.22 -6.58 1.29
C GLN A 301 -11.00 -5.37 0.79
N ASN A 302 -10.40 -4.19 0.85
CA ASN A 302 -11.10 -2.93 0.61
C ASN A 302 -10.97 -2.41 -0.81
N LEU A 303 -9.87 -2.71 -1.50
CA LEU A 303 -9.62 -2.26 -2.88
C LEU A 303 -9.79 -3.34 -3.94
N LYS A 304 -10.39 -4.49 -3.59
CA LYS A 304 -10.82 -5.56 -4.51
C LYS A 304 -9.74 -6.01 -5.53
N ILE A 305 -8.46 -5.97 -5.15
CA ILE A 305 -7.36 -6.40 -6.04
C ILE A 305 -7.33 -7.92 -6.31
N LYS A 306 -8.37 -8.64 -5.90
CA LYS A 306 -8.59 -10.06 -6.24
C LYS A 306 -9.56 -10.26 -7.41
N ALA A 307 -10.36 -9.24 -7.75
CA ALA A 307 -11.30 -9.24 -8.85
C ALA A 307 -10.87 -8.22 -9.91
N PHE A 308 -10.37 -8.71 -11.02
CA PHE A 308 -9.86 -7.86 -12.09
C PHE A 308 -10.91 -7.61 -13.16
N VAL A 309 -11.02 -6.37 -13.63
CA VAL A 309 -11.94 -5.95 -14.67
C VAL A 309 -11.41 -6.18 -16.09
N GLY A 310 -10.18 -6.68 -16.21
CA GLY A 310 -9.54 -7.07 -17.48
C GLY A 310 -8.55 -8.19 -17.27
N ASN A 311 -8.33 -9.03 -18.30
CA ASN A 311 -7.57 -10.27 -18.21
C ASN A 311 -6.12 -10.13 -18.70
N SER A 312 -5.80 -9.10 -19.47
CA SER A 312 -4.44 -8.91 -19.96
C SER A 312 -3.50 -8.54 -18.81
N ARG A 313 -2.21 -8.88 -18.95
CA ARG A 313 -1.18 -8.49 -18.00
C ARG A 313 -1.20 -6.98 -17.74
N ASN A 314 -1.34 -6.19 -18.80
CA ASN A 314 -1.38 -4.74 -18.71
C ASN A 314 -2.58 -4.23 -17.91
N ALA A 315 -3.77 -4.78 -18.13
CA ALA A 315 -4.98 -4.42 -17.39
C ALA A 315 -4.87 -4.74 -15.89
N VAL A 316 -4.31 -5.92 -15.56
CA VAL A 316 -4.07 -6.32 -14.16
C VAL A 316 -3.07 -5.38 -13.47
N MET A 317 -1.94 -5.10 -14.13
CA MET A 317 -0.93 -4.16 -13.61
C MET A 317 -1.53 -2.77 -13.39
N THR A 318 -2.27 -2.26 -14.37
CA THR A 318 -2.99 -0.98 -14.29
C THR A 318 -3.91 -0.94 -13.08
N GLN A 319 -4.74 -1.96 -12.88
CA GLN A 319 -5.69 -1.99 -11.78
C GLN A 319 -4.99 -2.04 -10.42
N ILE A 320 -3.90 -2.79 -10.28
CA ILE A 320 -3.12 -2.84 -9.04
C ILE A 320 -2.53 -1.46 -8.72
N TYR A 321 -1.91 -0.78 -9.69
CA TYR A 321 -1.38 0.57 -9.45
C TYR A 321 -2.48 1.59 -9.14
N VAL A 322 -3.63 1.52 -9.80
CA VAL A 322 -4.78 2.39 -9.47
C VAL A 322 -5.29 2.12 -8.05
N ALA A 323 -5.32 0.86 -7.61
CA ALA A 323 -5.66 0.53 -6.23
C ALA A 323 -4.67 1.14 -5.22
N LEU A 324 -3.37 1.07 -5.52
CA LEU A 324 -2.34 1.68 -4.68
C LEU A 324 -2.45 3.22 -4.65
N ILE A 325 -2.77 3.84 -5.79
CA ILE A 325 -3.04 5.29 -5.87
C ILE A 325 -4.29 5.63 -5.04
N ALA A 326 -5.35 4.81 -5.10
CA ALA A 326 -6.55 5.01 -4.27
C ALA A 326 -6.20 4.94 -2.78
N TYR A 327 -5.36 3.99 -2.36
CA TYR A 327 -4.85 3.92 -1.00
C TYR A 327 -4.12 5.20 -0.58
N LEU A 328 -3.20 5.70 -1.42
CA LEU A 328 -2.47 6.94 -1.14
C LEU A 328 -3.39 8.16 -1.05
N LEU A 329 -4.40 8.26 -1.93
CA LEU A 329 -5.39 9.33 -1.88
C LEU A 329 -6.22 9.30 -0.61
N LEU A 330 -6.63 8.11 -0.14
CA LEU A 330 -7.33 7.94 1.13
C LEU A 330 -6.45 8.35 2.32
N CYS A 331 -5.16 7.99 2.30
CA CYS A 331 -4.20 8.41 3.31
C CYS A 331 -4.03 9.93 3.32
N MET A 332 -3.82 10.55 2.14
CA MET A 332 -3.70 12.01 2.02
C MET A 332 -4.95 12.72 2.52
N PHE A 333 -6.12 12.23 2.12
CA PHE A 333 -7.40 12.77 2.52
C PHE A 333 -7.55 12.74 4.06
N LYS A 334 -7.24 11.58 4.68
CA LYS A 334 -7.24 11.43 6.13
C LYS A 334 -6.27 12.39 6.83
N TYR A 335 -5.02 12.48 6.34
CA TYR A 335 -3.98 13.27 7.02
C TYR A 335 -4.24 14.76 6.92
N LEU A 336 -4.70 15.25 5.77
CA LEU A 336 -5.00 16.66 5.55
C LEU A 336 -6.24 17.11 6.33
N SER A 337 -7.29 16.28 6.41
CA SER A 337 -8.51 16.57 7.17
C SER A 337 -8.35 16.35 8.68
N LYS A 338 -7.21 15.81 9.14
CA LYS A 338 -6.92 15.52 10.56
C LYS A 338 -7.97 14.62 11.25
N ILE A 339 -8.71 13.82 10.49
CA ILE A 339 -9.77 12.96 11.01
C ILE A 339 -9.16 11.75 11.70
N SER A 340 -9.63 11.46 12.92
CA SER A 340 -9.16 10.32 13.74
C SER A 340 -9.66 8.96 13.26
N VAL A 341 -10.63 8.92 12.34
CA VAL A 341 -11.27 7.71 11.83
C VAL A 341 -10.26 6.80 11.11
N GLY A 342 -10.36 5.49 11.32
CA GLY A 342 -9.54 4.49 10.63
C GLY A 342 -9.83 4.42 9.12
N LEU A 343 -8.84 4.08 8.31
CA LEU A 343 -8.96 4.02 6.84
C LEU A 343 -10.10 3.10 6.35
N GLN A 344 -10.44 2.05 7.11
CA GLN A 344 -11.53 1.15 6.75
C GLN A 344 -12.91 1.82 6.89
N ASN A 345 -13.12 2.59 7.94
CA ASN A 345 -14.37 3.34 8.11
C ASN A 345 -14.44 4.49 7.11
N LEU A 346 -13.29 5.15 6.88
CA LEU A 346 -13.19 6.22 5.89
C LEU A 346 -13.62 5.75 4.49
N ILE A 347 -13.09 4.62 3.99
CA ILE A 347 -13.46 4.13 2.67
C ILE A 347 -14.94 3.74 2.59
N ARG A 348 -15.52 3.15 3.64
CA ARG A 348 -16.95 2.79 3.69
C ARG A 348 -17.86 4.02 3.57
N VAL A 349 -17.53 5.08 4.30
CA VAL A 349 -18.28 6.33 4.24
C VAL A 349 -18.13 6.99 2.87
N ILE A 350 -16.93 7.02 2.31
CA ILE A 350 -16.66 7.56 0.97
C ILE A 350 -17.41 6.77 -0.11
N GLN A 351 -17.48 5.44 -0.03
CA GLN A 351 -18.19 4.60 -0.99
C GLN A 351 -19.67 5.00 -1.13
N LEU A 352 -20.33 5.33 -0.04
CA LEU A 352 -21.74 5.74 -0.01
C LEU A 352 -21.94 7.19 -0.45
N ASN A 353 -20.93 8.05 -0.26
CA ASN A 353 -21.07 9.49 -0.41
C ASN A 353 -20.18 10.09 -1.52
N LEU A 354 -19.62 9.26 -2.41
CA LEU A 354 -18.60 9.67 -3.38
C LEU A 354 -19.03 10.88 -4.25
N PHE A 355 -20.31 10.95 -4.62
CA PHE A 355 -20.88 12.03 -5.42
C PHE A 355 -21.65 13.06 -4.57
N ARG A 356 -21.63 12.94 -3.24
CA ARG A 356 -22.22 13.96 -2.36
C ARG A 356 -21.37 15.22 -2.41
N ARG A 357 -22.04 16.37 -2.45
CA ARG A 357 -21.41 17.70 -2.38
C ARG A 357 -21.29 18.09 -0.91
N CYS A 358 -20.18 17.78 -0.32
CA CYS A 358 -19.83 18.10 1.06
C CYS A 358 -18.33 18.00 1.27
N THR A 359 -17.83 18.56 2.35
CA THR A 359 -16.46 18.31 2.79
C THR A 359 -16.36 16.98 3.52
N LEU A 360 -15.13 16.51 3.78
CA LEU A 360 -14.92 15.28 4.55
C LEU A 360 -15.29 15.49 6.02
N GLU A 361 -14.99 16.66 6.54
CA GLU A 361 -15.30 17.08 7.91
C GLU A 361 -16.81 16.99 8.15
N GLU A 362 -17.63 17.54 7.25
CA GLU A 362 -19.10 17.51 7.33
C GLU A 362 -19.67 16.08 7.36
N LEU A 363 -18.96 15.08 6.82
CA LEU A 363 -19.39 13.68 6.87
C LEU A 363 -19.19 13.03 8.24
N PHE A 364 -18.23 13.52 9.02
CA PHE A 364 -17.85 12.95 10.30
C PHE A 364 -18.22 13.84 11.48
N GLU A 365 -18.73 15.05 11.23
CA GLU A 365 -19.38 15.86 12.25
C GLU A 365 -20.68 15.20 12.70
N PRO A 366 -20.97 15.14 14.01
CA PRO A 366 -22.27 14.72 14.49
C PRO A 366 -23.33 15.65 13.90
N PRO A 367 -24.51 15.13 13.50
CA PRO A 367 -25.56 15.97 12.99
C PRO A 367 -25.86 17.04 14.05
N PRO A 368 -26.05 18.32 13.64
CA PRO A 368 -26.37 19.38 14.57
C PRO A 368 -27.57 18.93 15.39
N HIS A 369 -27.49 18.97 16.72
CA HIS A 369 -28.59 18.68 17.58
C HIS A 369 -29.73 19.65 17.20
N LYS A 370 -30.68 19.19 16.39
CA LYS A 370 -31.94 19.87 16.22
C LYS A 370 -32.55 19.90 17.62
N LYS A 371 -32.51 21.05 18.27
CA LYS A 371 -33.44 21.28 19.40
C LYS A 371 -34.82 20.91 18.85
N LEU A 372 -35.35 19.77 19.25
CA LEU A 372 -36.72 19.41 19.00
C LEU A 372 -37.55 20.55 19.59
N ASN A 373 -38.09 21.42 18.73
CA ASN A 373 -39.11 22.32 19.13
C ASN A 373 -40.31 21.42 19.54
N ASN A 374 -40.47 21.23 20.83
CA ASN A 374 -41.54 20.42 21.44
C ASN A 374 -42.96 20.93 21.12
N ASN A 375 -43.11 21.87 20.19
CA ASN A 375 -44.37 22.52 19.87
C ASN A 375 -45.10 22.05 18.59
N ILE A 376 -44.70 20.91 17.98
CA ILE A 376 -45.32 20.48 16.69
C ILE A 376 -45.83 19.03 16.73
N TYR A 377 -46.20 18.52 17.85
CA TYR A 377 -47.05 17.32 17.86
C TYR A 377 -48.33 17.63 18.63
N ARG A 378 -49.28 18.36 17.99
CA ARG A 378 -50.69 18.22 18.30
C ARG A 378 -51.18 16.94 17.63
N GLN A 379 -51.43 15.93 18.43
CA GLN A 379 -52.09 14.71 18.00
C GLN A 379 -53.50 15.11 17.53
N LEU A 380 -53.81 14.90 16.27
CA LEU A 380 -55.16 15.05 15.74
C LEU A 380 -55.98 13.90 16.32
N GLU A 381 -56.90 14.21 17.23
CA GLU A 381 -57.93 13.26 17.66
C GLU A 381 -58.89 12.99 16.49
N ILE A 382 -58.88 11.77 16.01
CA ILE A 382 -59.84 11.28 15.03
C ILE A 382 -61.08 10.84 15.83
N THR A 383 -62.13 11.68 15.85
CA THR A 383 -63.42 11.29 16.33
C THR A 383 -64.15 10.48 15.25
N PHE A 384 -64.38 9.20 15.54
CA PHE A 384 -65.31 8.39 14.74
C PHE A 384 -66.73 8.71 15.13
N ASN A 385 -67.54 9.17 14.18
CA ASN A 385 -69.02 9.21 14.25
C ASN A 385 -69.56 7.89 13.70
#